data_3ee3c6400b74b3f7d964040ec5e70e81
#
_entry.id   3ee3c6400b74b3f7d964040ec5e70e81
#
_cell.length_a   1.000
_cell.length_b   1.000
_cell.length_c   1.000
_cell.angle_alpha   90.00
_cell.angle_beta   90.00
_cell.angle_gamma   90.00
#
_symmetry.space_group_name_H-M   'P 1'
#
loop_
_entity.id
_entity.type
_entity.pdbx_description
1 polymer ?
#
loop_
_entity_poly.entity_id
_entity_poly.type
_entity_poly.pdbx_seq_one_letter_code
_entity_poly.pdbx_strand_id
1 'polypeptide(L)'
;MIVKSALPLSFIIGSRFFGLFIILPVISVYALELEGATEFLVGVLIGVYAISQIAFQVVFGYISDRFGRKNSMLAGLLVFIAGAAICAVATDIYTMILGRFIQGAGAIGAVATAFMSDMTKEEVRGHAMAMMGAFIGLSFTLSMILSPILSHRYGLSSLFYLSIAVTVVCIVLLYTAVGKEPKIAHSQAKTPALKLLANRNLLLMNVSNFMQKMLMSAAFIIIPIAVVRYFGMQKSDLSGIYAVATAFGFIAMGVGGAVGETRRITKQILIIGVSLFVASYGLFALSLGHKPLFYAGVIIFFIGFNLHEPILQSMASKFSKVSQKGAALGIFNSFGYMGNFIGGIGGGAVLNFYGLDALAAIVTALCIAWLISLKWLDNPNIFKNVYLPTDVNADMSEVEKQKGVVECYKNAQNLVVKFNSKLTNEAEIKRFLGV
;
A
#
# COMPACT_ATOMS: atom_id res chain seq x y z
N MET A 1 1.67 -2.08 -28.47
CA MET A 1 2.89 -2.71 -27.91
C MET A 1 2.96 -2.64 -26.39
N ILE A 2 2.53 -1.55 -25.76
CA ILE A 2 2.57 -1.31 -24.29
C ILE A 2 1.74 -2.34 -23.51
N VAL A 3 0.50 -2.62 -23.95
CA VAL A 3 -0.41 -3.57 -23.28
C VAL A 3 0.18 -4.98 -23.25
N LYS A 4 0.94 -5.40 -24.26
CA LYS A 4 1.49 -6.77 -24.34
C LYS A 4 2.52 -7.08 -23.25
N SER A 5 3.29 -6.11 -22.77
CA SER A 5 4.30 -6.34 -21.72
C SER A 5 3.83 -5.91 -20.33
N ALA A 6 3.05 -4.83 -20.23
CA ALA A 6 2.56 -4.31 -18.98
C ALA A 6 1.45 -5.17 -18.35
N LEU A 7 0.58 -5.78 -19.18
CA LEU A 7 -0.52 -6.61 -18.68
C LEU A 7 -0.04 -7.87 -17.94
N PRO A 8 0.87 -8.71 -18.51
CA PRO A 8 1.36 -9.88 -17.78
C PRO A 8 2.08 -9.52 -16.48
N LEU A 9 2.87 -8.45 -16.48
CA LEU A 9 3.59 -8.01 -15.29
C LEU A 9 2.64 -7.48 -14.22
N SER A 10 1.59 -6.74 -14.61
CA SER A 10 0.53 -6.29 -13.70
C SER A 10 -0.24 -7.46 -13.10
N PHE A 11 -0.53 -8.48 -13.90
CA PHE A 11 -1.17 -9.70 -13.42
C PHE A 11 -0.29 -10.45 -12.41
N ILE A 12 1.01 -10.63 -12.69
CA ILE A 12 1.96 -11.29 -11.78
C ILE A 12 2.01 -10.56 -10.42
N ILE A 13 2.07 -9.23 -10.45
CA ILE A 13 2.10 -8.42 -9.22
C ILE A 13 0.76 -8.54 -8.48
N GLY A 14 -0.36 -8.36 -9.16
CA GLY A 14 -1.69 -8.54 -8.57
C GLY A 14 -1.86 -9.92 -7.94
N SER A 15 -1.50 -10.98 -8.65
CA SER A 15 -1.56 -12.36 -8.16
C SER A 15 -0.68 -12.61 -6.94
N ARG A 16 0.50 -11.99 -6.89
CA ARG A 16 1.37 -12.05 -5.72
C ARG A 16 0.73 -11.35 -4.52
N PHE A 17 0.07 -10.21 -4.74
CA PHE A 17 -0.68 -9.52 -3.69
C PHE A 17 -1.94 -10.29 -3.29
N PHE A 18 -2.59 -11.00 -4.21
CA PHE A 18 -3.67 -11.92 -3.89
C PHE A 18 -3.22 -12.98 -2.86
N GLY A 19 -2.07 -13.62 -3.09
CA GLY A 19 -1.50 -14.58 -2.14
C GLY A 19 -1.17 -13.98 -0.76
N LEU A 20 -0.90 -12.69 -0.67
CA LEU A 20 -0.76 -11.96 0.59
C LEU A 20 -2.12 -11.72 1.25
N PHE A 21 -3.06 -11.15 0.50
CA PHE A 21 -4.34 -10.66 1.01
C PHE A 21 -5.30 -11.77 1.37
N ILE A 22 -5.24 -12.93 0.68
CA ILE A 22 -6.23 -14.01 0.89
C ILE A 22 -6.20 -14.61 2.30
N ILE A 23 -5.12 -14.41 3.03
CA ILE A 23 -4.98 -14.94 4.39
C ILE A 23 -5.50 -13.95 5.44
N LEU A 24 -5.36 -12.65 5.19
CA LEU A 24 -5.64 -11.58 6.16
C LEU A 24 -7.06 -11.61 6.75
N PRO A 25 -8.14 -11.83 5.97
CA PRO A 25 -9.51 -11.76 6.50
C PRO A 25 -9.84 -12.76 7.59
N VAL A 26 -9.10 -13.85 7.67
CA VAL A 26 -9.44 -14.99 8.54
C VAL A 26 -8.29 -15.42 9.47
N ILE A 27 -7.05 -14.96 9.21
CA ILE A 27 -5.88 -15.47 9.92
C ILE A 27 -5.99 -15.31 11.44
N SER A 28 -6.59 -14.21 11.92
CA SER A 28 -6.68 -13.95 13.36
C SER A 28 -7.54 -14.99 14.11
N VAL A 29 -8.60 -15.50 13.49
CA VAL A 29 -9.47 -16.50 14.13
C VAL A 29 -8.97 -17.94 13.94
N TYR A 30 -8.35 -18.26 12.80
CA TYR A 30 -7.81 -19.60 12.58
C TYR A 30 -6.47 -19.81 13.30
N ALA A 31 -5.62 -18.77 13.35
CA ALA A 31 -4.33 -18.89 14.04
C ALA A 31 -4.47 -19.07 15.56
N LEU A 32 -5.59 -18.62 16.15
CA LEU A 32 -5.88 -18.87 17.57
C LEU A 32 -6.20 -20.34 17.90
N GLU A 33 -6.43 -21.17 16.88
CA GLU A 33 -6.65 -22.62 17.03
C GLU A 33 -5.34 -23.43 16.94
N LEU A 34 -4.21 -22.78 16.58
CA LEU A 34 -2.90 -23.43 16.52
C LEU A 34 -2.32 -23.66 17.91
N GLU A 35 -1.51 -24.71 18.05
CA GLU A 35 -0.82 -25.02 19.29
C GLU A 35 0.08 -23.85 19.72
N GLY A 36 0.01 -23.48 21.00
CA GLY A 36 0.80 -22.38 21.59
C GLY A 36 0.32 -20.97 21.18
N ALA A 37 -0.82 -20.83 20.51
CA ALA A 37 -1.30 -19.53 20.06
C ALA A 37 -1.82 -18.67 21.23
N THR A 38 -1.44 -17.40 21.18
CA THR A 38 -2.00 -16.32 22.01
C THR A 38 -2.40 -15.15 21.09
N GLU A 39 -3.26 -14.27 21.56
CA GLU A 39 -3.66 -13.08 20.78
C GLU A 39 -2.46 -12.19 20.44
N PHE A 40 -1.48 -12.12 21.34
CA PHE A 40 -0.20 -11.46 21.07
C PHE A 40 0.56 -12.12 19.90
N LEU A 41 0.73 -13.46 19.92
CA LEU A 41 1.42 -14.17 18.85
C LEU A 41 0.69 -14.13 17.51
N VAL A 42 -0.65 -14.05 17.52
CA VAL A 42 -1.44 -13.79 16.31
C VAL A 42 -1.15 -12.39 15.78
N GLY A 43 -1.02 -11.40 16.64
CA GLY A 43 -0.56 -10.06 16.23
C GLY A 43 0.85 -10.07 15.62
N VAL A 44 1.79 -10.82 16.22
CA VAL A 44 3.13 -11.05 15.65
C VAL A 44 3.04 -11.72 14.29
N LEU A 45 2.20 -12.74 14.14
CA LEU A 45 1.98 -13.45 12.87
C LEU A 45 1.53 -12.51 11.72
N ILE A 46 0.65 -11.56 12.03
CA ILE A 46 0.19 -10.56 11.06
C ILE A 46 1.31 -9.58 10.73
N GLY A 47 2.04 -9.11 11.74
CA GLY A 47 3.06 -8.08 11.59
C GLY A 47 4.37 -8.57 10.99
N VAL A 48 4.81 -9.80 11.30
CA VAL A 48 6.14 -10.32 10.93
C VAL A 48 6.39 -10.35 9.43
N TYR A 49 5.35 -10.56 8.65
CA TYR A 49 5.41 -10.48 7.20
C TYR A 49 5.88 -9.09 6.73
N ALA A 50 5.38 -8.03 7.35
CA ALA A 50 5.68 -6.67 6.94
C ALA A 50 7.12 -6.26 7.29
N ILE A 51 7.64 -6.64 8.46
CA ILE A 51 9.03 -6.34 8.82
C ILE A 51 10.01 -7.08 7.91
N SER A 52 9.69 -8.30 7.54
CA SER A 52 10.44 -9.08 6.55
C SER A 52 10.44 -8.38 5.18
N GLN A 53 9.30 -7.84 4.73
CA GLN A 53 9.22 -7.04 3.51
C GLN A 53 10.18 -5.83 3.54
N ILE A 54 10.24 -5.08 4.64
CA ILE A 54 11.13 -3.92 4.76
C ILE A 54 12.59 -4.36 4.61
N ALA A 55 12.98 -5.41 5.35
CA ALA A 55 14.35 -5.88 5.36
C ALA A 55 14.82 -6.37 3.98
N PHE A 56 13.99 -7.15 3.31
CA PHE A 56 14.37 -7.82 2.06
C PHE A 56 14.06 -7.02 0.80
N GLN A 57 13.18 -6.01 0.84
CA GLN A 57 12.87 -5.17 -0.32
C GLN A 57 14.10 -4.43 -0.85
N VAL A 58 14.96 -3.93 0.03
CA VAL A 58 16.22 -3.28 -0.34
C VAL A 58 17.21 -4.29 -0.92
N VAL A 59 17.30 -5.48 -0.29
CA VAL A 59 18.16 -6.58 -0.75
C VAL A 59 17.76 -7.03 -2.16
N PHE A 60 16.48 -7.29 -2.39
CA PHE A 60 15.97 -7.67 -3.71
C PHE A 60 16.12 -6.56 -4.74
N GLY A 61 15.98 -5.29 -4.35
CA GLY A 61 16.28 -4.14 -5.20
C GLY A 61 17.73 -4.18 -5.70
N TYR A 62 18.68 -4.32 -4.78
CA TYR A 62 20.11 -4.43 -5.12
C TYR A 62 20.44 -5.66 -5.98
N ILE A 63 19.90 -6.82 -5.63
CA ILE A 63 20.06 -8.06 -6.41
C ILE A 63 19.52 -7.86 -7.83
N SER A 64 18.40 -7.18 -7.99
CA SER A 64 17.76 -6.99 -9.29
C SER A 64 18.55 -6.05 -10.22
N ASP A 65 19.27 -5.09 -9.66
CA ASP A 65 20.16 -4.22 -10.44
C ASP A 65 21.40 -4.96 -10.94
N ARG A 66 21.84 -6.02 -10.23
CA ARG A 66 23.05 -6.78 -10.56
C ARG A 66 22.77 -8.04 -11.40
N PHE A 67 21.73 -8.79 -11.05
CA PHE A 67 21.43 -10.10 -11.64
C PHE A 67 20.24 -10.07 -12.60
N GLY A 68 19.61 -8.91 -12.79
CA GLY A 68 18.47 -8.69 -13.67
C GLY A 68 17.13 -8.81 -12.95
N ARG A 69 16.10 -8.18 -13.54
CA ARG A 69 14.75 -8.08 -12.95
C ARG A 69 14.06 -9.43 -12.89
N LYS A 70 14.09 -10.21 -14.01
CA LYS A 70 13.41 -11.50 -14.07
C LYS A 70 13.95 -12.52 -13.08
N ASN A 71 15.28 -12.63 -12.99
CA ASN A 71 15.91 -13.59 -12.08
C ASN A 71 15.64 -13.24 -10.62
N SER A 72 15.66 -11.96 -10.29
CA SER A 72 15.34 -11.48 -8.95
C SER A 72 13.86 -11.71 -8.59
N MET A 73 12.95 -11.49 -9.55
CA MET A 73 11.53 -11.83 -9.36
C MET A 73 11.34 -13.33 -9.15
N LEU A 74 12.01 -14.17 -9.96
CA LEU A 74 11.96 -15.63 -9.77
C LEU A 74 12.42 -16.03 -8.36
N ALA A 75 13.58 -15.53 -7.92
CA ALA A 75 14.10 -15.83 -6.60
C ALA A 75 13.11 -15.42 -5.47
N GLY A 76 12.54 -14.22 -5.57
CA GLY A 76 11.55 -13.77 -4.60
C GLY A 76 10.23 -14.57 -4.61
N LEU A 77 9.76 -14.99 -5.79
CA LEU A 77 8.58 -15.86 -5.91
C LEU A 77 8.84 -17.26 -5.33
N LEU A 78 10.04 -17.81 -5.52
CA LEU A 78 10.43 -19.08 -4.90
C LEU A 78 10.52 -18.99 -3.37
N VAL A 79 11.08 -17.90 -2.85
CA VAL A 79 11.10 -17.63 -1.40
C VAL A 79 9.67 -17.50 -0.85
N PHE A 80 8.78 -16.82 -1.58
CA PHE A 80 7.37 -16.71 -1.21
C PHE A 80 6.68 -18.08 -1.17
N ILE A 81 6.93 -18.97 -2.15
CA ILE A 81 6.40 -20.35 -2.19
C ILE A 81 6.92 -21.14 -0.99
N ALA A 82 8.21 -21.06 -0.68
CA ALA A 82 8.80 -21.78 0.45
C ALA A 82 8.14 -21.37 1.77
N GLY A 83 7.96 -20.06 2.01
CA GLY A 83 7.25 -19.56 3.18
C GLY A 83 5.79 -20.01 3.23
N ALA A 84 5.08 -19.95 2.08
CA ALA A 84 3.71 -20.42 1.99
C ALA A 84 3.57 -21.93 2.25
N ALA A 85 4.52 -22.74 1.78
CA ALA A 85 4.54 -24.19 2.02
C ALA A 85 4.74 -24.51 3.52
N ILE A 86 5.62 -23.79 4.20
CA ILE A 86 5.79 -23.92 5.66
C ILE A 86 4.47 -23.58 6.37
N CYS A 87 3.83 -22.47 6.00
CA CYS A 87 2.53 -22.09 6.59
C CYS A 87 1.42 -23.11 6.31
N ALA A 88 1.43 -23.76 5.13
CA ALA A 88 0.40 -24.73 4.75
C ALA A 88 0.42 -25.99 5.62
N VAL A 89 1.58 -26.37 6.15
CA VAL A 89 1.75 -27.56 7.00
C VAL A 89 1.95 -27.24 8.49
N ALA A 90 1.91 -25.96 8.86
CA ALA A 90 2.11 -25.54 10.23
C ALA A 90 0.97 -26.00 11.14
N THR A 91 1.31 -26.62 12.26
CA THR A 91 0.37 -27.06 13.30
C THR A 91 0.47 -26.19 14.56
N ASP A 92 1.54 -25.44 14.69
CA ASP A 92 1.82 -24.54 15.81
C ASP A 92 2.04 -23.08 15.33
N ILE A 93 1.88 -22.15 16.25
CA ILE A 93 1.97 -20.71 15.94
C ILE A 93 3.38 -20.27 15.55
N TYR A 94 4.43 -20.90 16.10
CA TYR A 94 5.82 -20.50 15.85
C TYR A 94 6.25 -20.89 14.44
N THR A 95 5.91 -22.11 14.02
CA THR A 95 6.12 -22.57 12.63
C THR A 95 5.37 -21.68 11.64
N MET A 96 4.13 -21.28 11.97
CA MET A 96 3.34 -20.36 11.15
C MET A 96 4.01 -18.99 11.06
N ILE A 97 4.53 -18.43 12.16
CA ILE A 97 5.27 -17.16 12.20
C ILE A 97 6.54 -17.24 11.34
N LEU A 98 7.30 -18.33 11.45
CA LEU A 98 8.49 -18.56 10.62
C LEU A 98 8.14 -18.59 9.13
N GLY A 99 7.09 -19.33 8.76
CA GLY A 99 6.61 -19.40 7.39
C GLY A 99 6.20 -18.02 6.86
N ARG A 100 5.50 -17.21 7.65
CA ARG A 100 5.11 -15.83 7.31
C ARG A 100 6.31 -14.89 7.17
N PHE A 101 7.33 -15.04 8.01
CA PHE A 101 8.58 -14.28 7.86
C PHE A 101 9.27 -14.60 6.54
N ILE A 102 9.43 -15.90 6.21
CA ILE A 102 10.05 -16.34 4.95
C ILE A 102 9.18 -15.90 3.75
N GLN A 103 7.86 -16.05 3.83
CA GLN A 103 6.94 -15.59 2.78
C GLN A 103 7.09 -14.09 2.52
N GLY A 104 7.22 -13.29 3.57
CA GLY A 104 7.47 -11.85 3.48
C GLY A 104 8.83 -11.51 2.87
N ALA A 105 9.86 -12.33 3.13
CA ALA A 105 11.19 -12.14 2.57
C ALA A 105 11.22 -12.22 1.04
N GLY A 106 10.23 -12.85 0.40
CA GLY A 106 10.03 -12.81 -1.05
C GLY A 106 9.57 -11.43 -1.56
N ALA A 107 10.31 -10.37 -1.25
CA ALA A 107 9.93 -8.96 -1.41
C ALA A 107 10.16 -8.43 -2.83
N ILE A 108 9.37 -8.88 -3.81
CA ILE A 108 9.52 -8.49 -5.22
C ILE A 108 8.83 -7.19 -5.62
N GLY A 109 8.11 -6.52 -4.72
CA GLY A 109 7.28 -5.36 -5.06
C GLY A 109 8.07 -4.22 -5.71
N ALA A 110 9.22 -3.85 -5.14
CA ALA A 110 10.11 -2.82 -5.72
C ALA A 110 10.72 -3.27 -7.06
N VAL A 111 11.14 -4.54 -7.16
CA VAL A 111 11.71 -5.11 -8.39
C VAL A 111 10.69 -5.08 -9.52
N ALA A 112 9.46 -5.46 -9.23
CA ALA A 112 8.39 -5.49 -10.22
C ALA A 112 7.97 -4.08 -10.68
N THR A 113 7.96 -3.10 -9.78
CA THR A 113 7.72 -1.69 -10.11
C THR A 113 8.84 -1.11 -10.97
N ALA A 114 10.09 -1.44 -10.64
CA ALA A 114 11.25 -1.06 -11.43
C ALA A 114 11.19 -1.70 -12.84
N PHE A 115 10.88 -3.00 -12.91
CA PHE A 115 10.76 -3.71 -14.18
C PHE A 115 9.64 -3.13 -15.05
N MET A 116 8.48 -2.80 -14.46
CA MET A 116 7.41 -2.10 -15.17
C MET A 116 7.90 -0.76 -15.75
N SER A 117 8.66 0.00 -14.97
CA SER A 117 9.24 1.27 -15.41
C SER A 117 10.24 1.09 -16.55
N ASP A 118 11.08 0.03 -16.48
CA ASP A 118 12.09 -0.27 -17.48
C ASP A 118 11.46 -0.71 -18.82
N MET A 119 10.30 -1.36 -18.77
CA MET A 119 9.57 -1.83 -19.94
C MET A 119 8.62 -0.81 -20.57
N THR A 120 8.38 0.33 -19.90
CA THR A 120 7.41 1.32 -20.35
C THR A 120 8.07 2.66 -20.64
N LYS A 121 7.68 3.29 -21.76
CA LYS A 121 8.07 4.66 -22.06
C LYS A 121 7.53 5.62 -21.00
N GLU A 122 8.22 6.73 -20.77
CA GLU A 122 7.89 7.70 -19.72
C GLU A 122 6.46 8.26 -19.88
N GLU A 123 6.03 8.52 -21.10
CA GLU A 123 4.71 9.11 -21.44
C GLU A 123 3.54 8.21 -21.03
N VAL A 124 3.75 6.91 -20.98
CA VAL A 124 2.70 5.91 -20.73
C VAL A 124 2.92 5.14 -19.42
N ARG A 125 4.01 5.41 -18.72
CA ARG A 125 4.36 4.76 -17.45
C ARG A 125 3.27 4.94 -16.40
N GLY A 126 2.63 6.12 -16.37
CA GLY A 126 1.51 6.39 -15.49
C GLY A 126 0.34 5.42 -15.69
N HIS A 127 -0.01 5.13 -16.94
CA HIS A 127 -1.07 4.16 -17.26
C HIS A 127 -0.68 2.73 -16.88
N ALA A 128 0.58 2.34 -17.09
CA ALA A 128 1.07 1.01 -16.70
C ALA A 128 1.04 0.82 -15.17
N MET A 129 1.43 1.84 -14.41
CA MET A 129 1.35 1.82 -12.93
C MET A 129 -0.09 1.81 -12.43
N ALA A 130 -1.00 2.56 -13.08
CA ALA A 130 -2.43 2.53 -12.75
C ALA A 130 -3.04 1.14 -13.00
N MET A 131 -2.68 0.48 -14.11
CA MET A 131 -3.09 -0.89 -14.41
C MET A 131 -2.57 -1.87 -13.35
N MET A 132 -1.32 -1.75 -12.94
CA MET A 132 -0.75 -2.55 -11.83
C MET A 132 -1.54 -2.35 -10.53
N GLY A 133 -1.86 -1.11 -10.19
CA GLY A 133 -2.70 -0.77 -9.03
C GLY A 133 -4.10 -1.37 -9.12
N ALA A 134 -4.72 -1.37 -10.30
CA ALA A 134 -6.03 -1.99 -10.51
C ALA A 134 -6.02 -3.51 -10.28
N PHE A 135 -4.97 -4.22 -10.73
CA PHE A 135 -4.81 -5.64 -10.45
C PHE A 135 -4.59 -5.92 -8.96
N ILE A 136 -3.84 -5.08 -8.26
CA ILE A 136 -3.66 -5.19 -6.81
C ILE A 136 -5.00 -4.98 -6.08
N GLY A 137 -5.77 -3.95 -6.47
CA GLY A 137 -7.10 -3.68 -5.90
C GLY A 137 -8.10 -4.81 -6.14
N LEU A 138 -8.14 -5.35 -7.36
CA LEU A 138 -8.97 -6.51 -7.69
C LEU A 138 -8.59 -7.73 -6.85
N SER A 139 -7.28 -7.97 -6.67
CA SER A 139 -6.76 -9.04 -5.83
C SER A 139 -7.18 -8.89 -4.38
N PHE A 140 -7.15 -7.68 -3.84
CA PHE A 140 -7.63 -7.39 -2.49
C PHE A 140 -9.11 -7.76 -2.33
N THR A 141 -9.97 -7.33 -3.27
CA THR A 141 -11.41 -7.62 -3.20
C THR A 141 -11.71 -9.11 -3.31
N LEU A 142 -11.12 -9.78 -4.29
CA LEU A 142 -11.30 -11.22 -4.45
C LEU A 142 -10.85 -11.97 -3.19
N SER A 143 -9.76 -11.53 -2.58
CA SER A 143 -9.26 -12.10 -1.33
C SER A 143 -10.25 -11.95 -0.18
N MET A 144 -10.87 -10.78 -0.02
CA MET A 144 -11.84 -10.55 1.06
C MET A 144 -13.07 -11.47 0.96
N ILE A 145 -13.51 -11.78 -0.25
CA ILE A 145 -14.68 -12.62 -0.49
C ILE A 145 -14.31 -14.11 -0.42
N LEU A 146 -13.25 -14.51 -1.12
CA LEU A 146 -12.89 -15.92 -1.26
C LEU A 146 -12.27 -16.52 -0.01
N SER A 147 -11.54 -15.72 0.78
CA SER A 147 -10.81 -16.19 1.95
C SER A 147 -11.70 -16.91 2.99
N PRO A 148 -12.79 -16.30 3.49
CA PRO A 148 -13.64 -16.96 4.46
C PRO A 148 -14.37 -18.19 3.89
N ILE A 149 -14.76 -18.16 2.59
CA ILE A 149 -15.43 -19.27 1.92
C ILE A 149 -14.52 -20.49 1.83
N LEU A 150 -13.29 -20.28 1.33
CA LEU A 150 -12.33 -21.37 1.13
C LEU A 150 -11.80 -21.92 2.45
N SER A 151 -11.47 -21.04 3.40
CA SER A 151 -10.98 -21.47 4.70
C SER A 151 -12.03 -22.20 5.52
N HIS A 152 -13.30 -21.81 5.44
CA HIS A 152 -14.39 -22.53 6.11
C HIS A 152 -14.57 -23.94 5.54
N ARG A 153 -14.46 -24.09 4.21
CA ARG A 153 -14.71 -25.39 3.54
C ARG A 153 -13.52 -26.34 3.57
N TYR A 154 -12.30 -25.79 3.47
CA TYR A 154 -11.07 -26.58 3.26
C TYR A 154 -9.97 -26.30 4.30
N GLY A 155 -10.24 -25.48 5.32
CA GLY A 155 -9.28 -25.07 6.33
C GLY A 155 -8.30 -23.97 5.88
N LEU A 156 -7.56 -23.41 6.85
CA LEU A 156 -6.60 -22.32 6.60
C LEU A 156 -5.50 -22.71 5.61
N SER A 157 -5.01 -23.95 5.66
CA SER A 157 -3.96 -24.47 4.77
C SER A 157 -4.30 -24.34 3.29
N SER A 158 -5.59 -24.43 2.93
CA SER A 158 -6.06 -24.29 1.54
C SER A 158 -5.71 -22.94 0.92
N LEU A 159 -5.70 -21.88 1.72
CA LEU A 159 -5.34 -20.53 1.26
C LEU A 159 -3.86 -20.43 0.91
N PHE A 160 -3.00 -21.13 1.66
CA PHE A 160 -1.59 -21.19 1.35
C PHE A 160 -1.31 -22.04 0.11
N TYR A 161 -1.98 -23.20 -0.05
CA TYR A 161 -1.88 -23.99 -1.28
C TYR A 161 -2.36 -23.24 -2.50
N LEU A 162 -3.46 -22.48 -2.40
CA LEU A 162 -3.92 -21.61 -3.49
C LEU A 162 -2.89 -20.53 -3.80
N SER A 163 -2.29 -19.92 -2.78
CA SER A 163 -1.23 -18.92 -2.97
C SER A 163 -0.01 -19.50 -3.69
N ILE A 164 0.38 -20.73 -3.38
CA ILE A 164 1.45 -21.47 -4.07
C ILE A 164 1.07 -21.70 -5.53
N ALA A 165 -0.12 -22.25 -5.79
CA ALA A 165 -0.58 -22.54 -7.14
C ALA A 165 -0.59 -21.29 -8.03
N VAL A 166 -1.15 -20.19 -7.52
CA VAL A 166 -1.17 -18.89 -8.23
C VAL A 166 0.25 -18.37 -8.46
N THR A 167 1.16 -18.52 -7.49
CA THR A 167 2.55 -18.08 -7.62
C THR A 167 3.31 -18.92 -8.66
N VAL A 168 3.06 -20.21 -8.76
CA VAL A 168 3.62 -21.07 -9.81
C VAL A 168 3.16 -20.60 -11.20
N VAL A 169 1.87 -20.27 -11.35
CA VAL A 169 1.36 -19.67 -12.60
C VAL A 169 2.09 -18.34 -12.90
N CYS A 170 2.35 -17.51 -11.90
CA CYS A 170 3.12 -16.28 -12.08
C CYS A 170 4.55 -16.54 -12.56
N ILE A 171 5.22 -17.58 -12.08
CA ILE A 171 6.57 -17.97 -12.57
C ILE A 171 6.52 -18.39 -14.02
N VAL A 172 5.53 -19.18 -14.43
CA VAL A 172 5.34 -19.56 -15.84
C VAL A 172 5.11 -18.32 -16.70
N LEU A 173 4.22 -17.42 -16.30
CA LEU A 173 3.92 -16.19 -17.02
C LEU A 173 5.12 -15.23 -17.10
N LEU A 174 5.98 -15.20 -16.07
CA LEU A 174 7.19 -14.38 -16.07
C LEU A 174 8.13 -14.71 -17.24
N TYR A 175 8.21 -15.97 -17.61
CA TYR A 175 9.10 -16.42 -18.70
C TYR A 175 8.40 -16.53 -20.06
N THR A 176 7.10 -16.82 -20.09
CA THR A 176 6.35 -17.02 -21.34
C THR A 176 5.70 -15.75 -21.87
N ALA A 177 5.20 -14.89 -20.99
CA ALA A 177 4.39 -13.73 -21.38
C ALA A 177 5.09 -12.38 -21.19
N VAL A 178 6.04 -12.26 -20.24
CA VAL A 178 6.79 -11.02 -20.02
C VAL A 178 7.94 -10.92 -21.01
N GLY A 179 8.04 -9.81 -21.75
CA GLY A 179 9.08 -9.55 -22.75
C GLY A 179 10.51 -9.62 -22.21
N LYS A 180 11.50 -9.56 -23.11
CA LYS A 180 12.92 -9.52 -22.71
C LYS A 180 13.21 -8.26 -21.88
N GLU A 181 14.04 -8.43 -20.87
CA GLU A 181 14.50 -7.33 -20.00
C GLU A 181 15.36 -6.36 -20.81
N PRO A 182 15.05 -5.03 -20.82
CA PRO A 182 15.91 -4.05 -21.45
C PRO A 182 17.18 -3.86 -20.63
N LYS A 183 18.34 -3.82 -21.29
CA LYS A 183 19.61 -3.48 -20.65
C LYS A 183 19.67 -1.96 -20.45
N ILE A 184 19.29 -1.47 -19.27
CA ILE A 184 19.34 -0.06 -18.92
C ILE A 184 20.44 0.16 -17.87
N ALA A 185 21.39 1.05 -18.19
CA ALA A 185 22.37 1.51 -17.20
C ALA A 185 21.67 2.54 -16.29
N HIS A 186 21.34 2.16 -15.07
CA HIS A 186 20.75 3.05 -14.10
C HIS A 186 21.81 3.97 -13.46
N SER A 187 21.81 5.22 -13.84
CA SER A 187 22.49 6.27 -13.06
C SER A 187 21.58 6.69 -11.91
N GLN A 188 21.81 6.14 -10.73
CA GLN A 188 21.06 6.54 -9.53
C GLN A 188 21.68 7.79 -8.92
N ALA A 189 21.03 8.93 -9.06
CA ALA A 189 21.27 10.07 -8.17
C ALA A 189 20.80 9.66 -6.75
N LYS A 190 21.75 9.30 -5.89
CA LYS A 190 21.46 8.91 -4.49
C LYS A 190 21.09 10.15 -3.69
N THR A 191 19.80 10.44 -3.58
CA THR A 191 19.33 11.45 -2.64
C THR A 191 19.33 10.86 -1.22
N PRO A 192 20.00 11.48 -0.24
CA PRO A 192 19.97 10.99 1.13
C PRO A 192 18.54 10.94 1.67
N ALA A 193 18.13 9.78 2.20
CA ALA A 193 16.79 9.57 2.78
C ALA A 193 16.44 10.61 3.85
N LEU A 194 17.44 11.06 4.63
CA LEU A 194 17.27 12.06 5.69
C LEU A 194 16.74 13.41 5.15
N LYS A 195 17.17 13.83 3.95
CA LYS A 195 16.65 15.07 3.33
C LYS A 195 15.16 14.95 2.94
N LEU A 196 14.72 13.77 2.56
CA LEU A 196 13.30 13.52 2.23
C LEU A 196 12.44 13.50 3.48
N LEU A 197 12.95 12.94 4.59
CA LEU A 197 12.26 12.93 5.88
C LEU A 197 12.18 14.33 6.52
N ALA A 198 13.11 15.22 6.22
CA ALA A 198 13.07 16.62 6.67
C ALA A 198 11.95 17.44 5.99
N ASN A 199 11.39 16.97 4.87
CA ASN A 199 10.25 17.62 4.22
C ASN A 199 8.96 17.32 4.99
N ARG A 200 8.36 18.35 5.62
CA ARG A 200 7.16 18.23 6.45
C ARG A 200 6.00 17.53 5.73
N ASN A 201 5.74 17.87 4.47
CA ASN A 201 4.63 17.29 3.73
C ASN A 201 4.89 15.81 3.40
N LEU A 202 6.11 15.45 3.00
CA LEU A 202 6.48 14.05 2.79
C LEU A 202 6.43 13.25 4.10
N LEU A 203 6.90 13.83 5.20
CA LEU A 203 6.82 13.19 6.52
C LEU A 203 5.36 12.92 6.92
N LEU A 204 4.47 13.90 6.75
CA LEU A 204 3.04 13.73 7.04
C LEU A 204 2.39 12.68 6.12
N MET A 205 2.82 12.57 4.86
CA MET A 205 2.36 11.50 3.97
C MET A 205 2.87 10.13 4.40
N ASN A 206 4.14 10.04 4.83
CA ASN A 206 4.72 8.81 5.36
C ASN A 206 3.99 8.36 6.64
N VAL A 207 3.74 9.28 7.57
CA VAL A 207 2.94 9.02 8.78
C VAL A 207 1.51 8.63 8.42
N SER A 208 0.91 9.26 7.41
CA SER A 208 -0.46 8.91 6.96
C SER A 208 -0.52 7.49 6.40
N ASN A 209 0.47 7.06 5.63
CA ASN A 209 0.54 5.69 5.14
C ASN A 209 0.80 4.68 6.29
N PHE A 210 1.69 5.04 7.22
CA PHE A 210 1.91 4.27 8.45
C PHE A 210 0.60 4.06 9.20
N MET A 211 -0.14 5.13 9.48
CA MET A 211 -1.41 5.09 10.20
C MET A 211 -2.45 4.23 9.46
N GLN A 212 -2.64 4.45 8.15
CA GLN A 212 -3.59 3.68 7.35
C GLN A 212 -3.30 2.18 7.40
N LYS A 213 -2.04 1.76 7.26
CA LYS A 213 -1.66 0.35 7.28
C LYS A 213 -1.69 -0.25 8.70
N MET A 214 -1.39 0.54 9.72
CA MET A 214 -1.57 0.15 11.12
C MET A 214 -3.04 -0.12 11.44
N LEU A 215 -3.94 0.77 11.00
CA LEU A 215 -5.38 0.59 11.15
C LEU A 215 -5.87 -0.66 10.40
N MET A 216 -5.37 -0.92 9.20
CA MET A 216 -5.71 -2.12 8.45
C MET A 216 -5.38 -3.39 9.26
N SER A 217 -4.18 -3.48 9.82
CA SER A 217 -3.78 -4.63 10.65
C SER A 217 -4.67 -4.78 11.89
N ALA A 218 -4.98 -3.68 12.58
CA ALA A 218 -5.89 -3.69 13.72
C ALA A 218 -7.31 -4.13 13.33
N ALA A 219 -7.85 -3.68 12.18
CA ALA A 219 -9.15 -4.09 11.69
C ALA A 219 -9.22 -5.59 11.40
N PHE A 220 -8.16 -6.18 10.80
CA PHE A 220 -8.09 -7.62 10.54
C PHE A 220 -7.86 -8.47 11.82
N ILE A 221 -7.56 -7.83 12.95
CA ILE A 221 -7.64 -8.47 14.27
C ILE A 221 -9.06 -8.33 14.83
N ILE A 222 -9.59 -7.09 14.87
CA ILE A 222 -10.87 -6.76 15.50
C ILE A 222 -12.04 -7.46 14.80
N ILE A 223 -12.16 -7.31 13.47
CA ILE A 223 -13.35 -7.73 12.73
C ILE A 223 -13.60 -9.24 12.84
N PRO A 224 -12.64 -10.13 12.52
CA PRO A 224 -12.90 -11.56 12.60
C PRO A 224 -13.15 -12.04 14.04
N ILE A 225 -12.40 -11.51 15.01
CA ILE A 225 -12.53 -11.90 16.41
C ILE A 225 -13.89 -11.44 16.96
N ALA A 226 -14.32 -10.21 16.65
CA ALA A 226 -15.64 -9.73 17.08
C ALA A 226 -16.76 -10.58 16.47
N VAL A 227 -16.73 -10.86 15.18
CA VAL A 227 -17.75 -11.66 14.49
C VAL A 227 -17.87 -13.06 15.07
N VAL A 228 -16.74 -13.74 15.27
CA VAL A 228 -16.76 -15.15 15.70
C VAL A 228 -16.91 -15.28 17.21
N ARG A 229 -16.09 -14.56 18.02
CA ARG A 229 -16.08 -14.76 19.48
C ARG A 229 -17.13 -13.94 20.23
N TYR A 230 -17.36 -12.68 19.83
CA TYR A 230 -18.30 -11.82 20.57
C TYR A 230 -19.74 -11.95 20.07
N PHE A 231 -19.92 -12.12 18.75
CA PHE A 231 -21.27 -12.28 18.19
C PHE A 231 -21.70 -13.73 17.96
N GLY A 232 -20.81 -14.71 18.18
CA GLY A 232 -21.10 -16.14 18.05
C GLY A 232 -21.47 -16.57 16.64
N MET A 233 -20.97 -15.85 15.62
CA MET A 233 -21.25 -16.15 14.21
C MET A 233 -20.25 -17.15 13.65
N GLN A 234 -20.60 -17.76 12.53
CA GLN A 234 -19.70 -18.69 11.84
C GLN A 234 -18.58 -17.93 11.11
N LYS A 235 -17.41 -18.55 10.96
CA LYS A 235 -16.30 -17.98 10.20
C LYS A 235 -16.67 -17.71 8.72
N SER A 236 -17.62 -18.48 8.15
CA SER A 236 -18.18 -18.27 6.81
C SER A 236 -18.92 -16.95 6.64
N ASP A 237 -19.55 -16.44 7.72
CA ASP A 237 -20.35 -15.20 7.66
C ASP A 237 -19.47 -13.97 7.37
N LEU A 238 -18.17 -14.05 7.66
CA LEU A 238 -17.20 -13.04 7.30
C LEU A 238 -17.20 -12.73 5.79
N SER A 239 -17.50 -13.72 4.93
CA SER A 239 -17.54 -13.51 3.47
C SER A 239 -18.62 -12.51 3.07
N GLY A 240 -19.82 -12.62 3.64
CA GLY A 240 -20.93 -11.70 3.38
C GLY A 240 -20.62 -10.28 3.89
N ILE A 241 -20.06 -10.19 5.11
CA ILE A 241 -19.68 -8.91 5.72
C ILE A 241 -18.64 -8.21 4.86
N TYR A 242 -17.57 -8.90 4.47
CA TYR A 242 -16.51 -8.34 3.64
C TYR A 242 -16.97 -8.05 2.21
N ALA A 243 -17.86 -8.88 1.61
CA ALA A 243 -18.39 -8.62 0.28
C ALA A 243 -19.15 -7.29 0.23
N VAL A 244 -20.03 -7.05 1.19
CA VAL A 244 -20.77 -5.78 1.28
C VAL A 244 -19.81 -4.62 1.54
N ALA A 245 -18.92 -4.74 2.53
CA ALA A 245 -18.02 -3.68 2.91
C ALA A 245 -17.04 -3.31 1.77
N THR A 246 -16.49 -4.30 1.06
CA THR A 246 -15.61 -4.05 -0.08
C THR A 246 -16.33 -3.46 -1.28
N ALA A 247 -17.59 -3.82 -1.53
CA ALA A 247 -18.39 -3.21 -2.60
C ALA A 247 -18.53 -1.69 -2.37
N PHE A 248 -18.92 -1.27 -1.16
CA PHE A 248 -18.96 0.16 -0.80
C PHE A 248 -17.57 0.81 -0.87
N GLY A 249 -16.53 0.12 -0.43
CA GLY A 249 -15.14 0.58 -0.52
C GLY A 249 -14.69 0.84 -1.96
N PHE A 250 -15.03 -0.05 -2.90
CA PHE A 250 -14.70 0.12 -4.33
C PHE A 250 -15.39 1.32 -4.96
N ILE A 251 -16.67 1.52 -4.66
CA ILE A 251 -17.40 2.71 -5.11
C ILE A 251 -16.70 3.97 -4.58
N ALA A 252 -16.36 3.97 -3.29
CA ALA A 252 -15.66 5.09 -2.66
C ALA A 252 -14.28 5.35 -3.30
N MET A 253 -13.52 4.30 -3.63
CA MET A 253 -12.23 4.43 -4.30
C MET A 253 -12.34 5.09 -5.67
N GLY A 254 -13.31 4.65 -6.49
CA GLY A 254 -13.55 5.21 -7.82
C GLY A 254 -13.99 6.68 -7.74
N VAL A 255 -14.96 6.98 -6.89
CA VAL A 255 -15.46 8.35 -6.69
C VAL A 255 -14.37 9.24 -6.10
N GLY A 256 -13.68 8.79 -5.05
CA GLY A 256 -12.65 9.57 -4.37
C GLY A 256 -11.46 9.90 -5.26
N GLY A 257 -10.98 8.91 -6.02
CA GLY A 257 -9.90 9.12 -6.99
C GLY A 257 -10.27 10.10 -8.09
N ALA A 258 -11.42 9.89 -8.74
CA ALA A 258 -11.89 10.75 -9.81
C ALA A 258 -12.20 12.19 -9.33
N VAL A 259 -12.99 12.32 -8.27
CA VAL A 259 -13.41 13.64 -7.75
C VAL A 259 -12.23 14.38 -7.12
N GLY A 260 -11.34 13.66 -6.43
CA GLY A 260 -10.15 14.23 -5.80
C GLY A 260 -9.23 14.94 -6.78
N GLU A 261 -8.97 14.32 -7.91
CA GLU A 261 -8.08 14.88 -8.95
C GLU A 261 -8.80 15.96 -9.78
N THR A 262 -10.02 15.70 -10.26
CA THR A 262 -10.73 16.63 -11.14
C THR A 262 -11.13 17.92 -10.43
N ARG A 263 -11.63 17.83 -9.20
CA ARG A 263 -12.01 19.00 -8.39
C ARG A 263 -10.89 19.58 -7.55
N ARG A 264 -9.69 18.98 -7.60
CA ARG A 264 -8.52 19.42 -6.83
C ARG A 264 -8.75 19.45 -5.31
N ILE A 265 -9.54 18.52 -4.78
CA ILE A 265 -9.89 18.42 -3.36
C ILE A 265 -9.24 17.23 -2.65
N THR A 266 -8.06 16.80 -3.11
CA THR A 266 -7.34 15.62 -2.58
C THR A 266 -7.09 15.69 -1.07
N LYS A 267 -6.74 16.87 -0.52
CA LYS A 267 -6.58 17.06 0.93
C LYS A 267 -7.90 16.88 1.69
N GLN A 268 -9.00 17.41 1.18
CA GLN A 268 -10.32 17.27 1.80
C GLN A 268 -10.76 15.80 1.85
N ILE A 269 -10.54 15.05 0.75
CA ILE A 269 -10.84 13.62 0.71
C ILE A 269 -9.98 12.85 1.72
N LEU A 270 -8.70 13.20 1.87
CA LEU A 270 -7.85 12.61 2.90
C LEU A 270 -8.43 12.86 4.31
N ILE A 271 -8.85 14.09 4.61
CA ILE A 271 -9.47 14.45 5.90
C ILE A 271 -10.76 13.66 6.12
N ILE A 272 -11.63 13.57 5.11
CA ILE A 272 -12.88 12.79 5.18
C ILE A 272 -12.57 11.33 5.49
N GLY A 273 -11.61 10.72 4.80
CA GLY A 273 -11.24 9.33 5.04
C GLY A 273 -10.71 9.08 6.46
N VAL A 274 -9.89 9.99 7.02
CA VAL A 274 -9.46 9.88 8.43
C VAL A 274 -10.64 10.04 9.38
N SER A 275 -11.57 10.95 9.10
CA SER A 275 -12.79 11.10 9.89
C SER A 275 -13.66 9.84 9.87
N LEU A 276 -13.72 9.14 8.73
CA LEU A 276 -14.39 7.84 8.63
C LEU A 276 -13.68 6.77 9.48
N PHE A 277 -12.35 6.78 9.59
CA PHE A 277 -11.65 5.87 10.50
C PHE A 277 -11.97 6.18 11.97
N VAL A 278 -12.01 7.47 12.37
CA VAL A 278 -12.45 7.85 13.72
C VAL A 278 -13.85 7.31 14.00
N ALA A 279 -14.80 7.50 13.08
CA ALA A 279 -16.15 6.99 13.21
C ALA A 279 -16.19 5.45 13.28
N SER A 280 -15.47 4.75 12.39
CA SER A 280 -15.43 3.30 12.35
C SER A 280 -14.90 2.67 13.64
N TYR A 281 -13.75 3.11 14.12
CA TYR A 281 -13.16 2.57 15.35
C TYR A 281 -13.92 3.00 16.60
N GLY A 282 -14.51 4.20 16.60
CA GLY A 282 -15.46 4.62 17.63
C GLY A 282 -16.69 3.71 17.68
N LEU A 283 -17.23 3.33 16.51
CA LEU A 283 -18.32 2.34 16.45
C LEU A 283 -17.86 0.96 16.94
N PHE A 284 -16.65 0.50 16.61
CA PHE A 284 -16.14 -0.76 17.15
C PHE A 284 -16.08 -0.75 18.69
N ALA A 285 -15.59 0.36 19.28
CA ALA A 285 -15.51 0.51 20.73
C ALA A 285 -16.89 0.54 21.42
N LEU A 286 -17.94 1.02 20.74
CA LEU A 286 -19.29 1.18 21.29
C LEU A 286 -20.23 0.03 20.94
N SER A 287 -19.84 -0.88 20.05
CA SER A 287 -20.75 -1.85 19.41
C SER A 287 -20.85 -3.19 20.12
N LEU A 288 -20.16 -3.41 21.23
CA LEU A 288 -20.24 -4.68 21.95
C LEU A 288 -21.68 -4.97 22.38
N GLY A 289 -22.25 -6.02 21.78
CA GLY A 289 -23.64 -6.40 21.93
C GLY A 289 -24.60 -5.89 20.82
N HIS A 290 -24.18 -5.00 19.92
CA HIS A 290 -25.02 -4.44 18.86
C HIS A 290 -24.47 -4.72 17.46
N LYS A 291 -24.81 -5.90 16.89
CA LYS A 291 -24.35 -6.34 15.55
C LYS A 291 -24.54 -5.27 14.44
N PRO A 292 -25.70 -4.58 14.30
CA PRO A 292 -25.87 -3.59 13.22
C PRO A 292 -24.88 -2.43 13.32
N LEU A 293 -24.56 -1.99 14.54
CA LEU A 293 -23.62 -0.90 14.78
C LEU A 293 -22.21 -1.31 14.38
N PHE A 294 -21.82 -2.55 14.70
CA PHE A 294 -20.55 -3.12 14.30
C PHE A 294 -20.42 -3.22 12.77
N TYR A 295 -21.45 -3.71 12.08
CA TYR A 295 -21.45 -3.81 10.62
C TYR A 295 -21.34 -2.45 9.95
N ALA A 296 -22.03 -1.44 10.48
CA ALA A 296 -21.86 -0.06 10.02
C ALA A 296 -20.40 0.39 10.16
N GLY A 297 -19.77 0.09 11.31
CA GLY A 297 -18.35 0.35 11.54
C GLY A 297 -17.45 -0.32 10.50
N VAL A 298 -17.69 -1.59 10.16
CA VAL A 298 -16.94 -2.32 9.12
C VAL A 298 -17.10 -1.67 7.75
N ILE A 299 -18.32 -1.33 7.34
CA ILE A 299 -18.57 -0.68 6.05
C ILE A 299 -17.86 0.66 5.98
N ILE A 300 -17.97 1.48 7.04
CA ILE A 300 -17.32 2.80 7.14
C ILE A 300 -15.79 2.65 7.09
N PHE A 301 -15.22 1.62 7.73
CA PHE A 301 -13.79 1.32 7.65
C PHE A 301 -13.35 1.10 6.20
N PHE A 302 -14.05 0.23 5.47
CA PHE A 302 -13.69 -0.10 4.09
C PHE A 302 -13.87 1.09 3.15
N ILE A 303 -14.89 1.94 3.36
CA ILE A 303 -15.06 3.20 2.63
C ILE A 303 -13.85 4.11 2.87
N GLY A 304 -13.48 4.37 4.13
CA GLY A 304 -12.34 5.21 4.49
C GLY A 304 -11.02 4.67 3.94
N PHE A 305 -10.78 3.35 4.08
CA PHE A 305 -9.57 2.70 3.61
C PHE A 305 -9.38 2.81 2.09
N ASN A 306 -10.41 2.47 1.33
CA ASN A 306 -10.36 2.50 -0.12
C ASN A 306 -10.36 3.93 -0.69
N LEU A 307 -10.99 4.90 -0.01
CA LEU A 307 -10.92 6.31 -0.36
C LEU A 307 -9.48 6.84 -0.28
N HIS A 308 -8.71 6.37 0.70
CA HIS A 308 -7.33 6.79 0.94
C HIS A 308 -6.33 6.20 -0.04
N GLU A 309 -6.50 4.96 -0.49
CA GLU A 309 -5.49 4.21 -1.22
C GLU A 309 -4.94 4.97 -2.45
N PRO A 310 -5.77 5.49 -3.38
CA PRO A 310 -5.27 6.27 -4.51
C PRO A 310 -4.75 7.66 -4.10
N ILE A 311 -5.35 8.27 -3.09
CA ILE A 311 -5.05 9.65 -2.68
C ILE A 311 -3.68 9.75 -2.01
N LEU A 312 -3.35 8.86 -1.09
CA LEU A 312 -2.08 8.89 -0.36
C LEU A 312 -0.88 8.78 -1.30
N GLN A 313 -0.93 7.86 -2.25
CA GLN A 313 0.16 7.63 -3.20
C GLN A 313 0.30 8.80 -4.18
N SER A 314 -0.83 9.35 -4.66
CA SER A 314 -0.87 10.54 -5.51
C SER A 314 -0.26 11.75 -4.80
N MET A 315 -0.69 12.03 -3.56
CA MET A 315 -0.18 13.17 -2.78
C MET A 315 1.31 13.03 -2.46
N ALA A 316 1.77 11.86 -2.02
CA ALA A 316 3.20 11.62 -1.78
C ALA A 316 4.05 11.89 -3.05
N SER A 317 3.55 11.45 -4.20
CA SER A 317 4.16 11.72 -5.51
C SER A 317 4.18 13.22 -5.86
N LYS A 318 3.10 13.97 -5.56
CA LYS A 318 3.01 15.42 -5.84
C LYS A 318 3.95 16.25 -4.95
N PHE A 319 4.18 15.83 -3.70
CA PHE A 319 5.09 16.52 -2.78
C PHE A 319 6.57 16.20 -3.05
N SER A 320 6.88 15.14 -3.79
CA SER A 320 8.25 14.79 -4.16
C SER A 320 8.74 15.54 -5.40
N LYS A 321 10.06 15.76 -5.51
CA LYS A 321 10.71 16.17 -6.77
C LYS A 321 10.73 14.97 -7.74
N VAL A 322 10.74 15.25 -9.04
CA VAL A 322 10.74 14.19 -10.08
C VAL A 322 11.97 13.31 -9.96
N SER A 323 13.16 13.93 -9.77
CA SER A 323 14.43 13.23 -9.56
C SER A 323 14.50 12.37 -8.30
N GLN A 324 13.63 12.64 -7.31
CA GLN A 324 13.62 11.98 -5.99
C GLN A 324 12.39 11.09 -5.78
N LYS A 325 11.50 11.02 -6.76
CA LYS A 325 10.18 10.37 -6.63
C LYS A 325 10.27 8.90 -6.25
N GLY A 326 11.20 8.16 -6.84
CA GLY A 326 11.43 6.75 -6.50
C GLY A 326 11.84 6.56 -5.04
N ALA A 327 12.80 7.35 -4.56
CA ALA A 327 13.25 7.31 -3.17
C ALA A 327 12.14 7.73 -2.18
N ALA A 328 11.39 8.79 -2.51
CA ALA A 328 10.28 9.27 -1.69
C ALA A 328 9.18 8.23 -1.55
N LEU A 329 8.76 7.57 -2.64
CA LEU A 329 7.76 6.51 -2.63
C LEU A 329 8.30 5.23 -1.97
N GLY A 330 9.59 4.94 -2.08
CA GLY A 330 10.24 3.85 -1.35
C GLY A 330 10.14 4.02 0.16
N ILE A 331 10.46 5.22 0.67
CA ILE A 331 10.32 5.57 2.09
C ILE A 331 8.84 5.51 2.50
N PHE A 332 7.95 6.07 1.71
CA PHE A 332 6.51 6.02 1.94
C PHE A 332 5.99 4.58 2.11
N ASN A 333 6.39 3.65 1.24
CA ASN A 333 6.01 2.25 1.34
C ASN A 333 6.62 1.57 2.58
N SER A 334 7.86 1.92 2.95
CA SER A 334 8.51 1.40 4.16
C SER A 334 7.75 1.81 5.42
N PHE A 335 7.27 3.06 5.50
CA PHE A 335 6.39 3.50 6.59
C PHE A 335 5.07 2.73 6.62
N GLY A 336 4.48 2.40 5.47
CA GLY A 336 3.30 1.54 5.39
C GLY A 336 3.54 0.14 5.96
N TYR A 337 4.65 -0.51 5.59
CA TYR A 337 5.00 -1.81 6.15
C TYR A 337 5.30 -1.74 7.65
N MET A 338 5.96 -0.67 8.11
CA MET A 338 6.15 -0.44 9.55
C MET A 338 4.81 -0.27 10.28
N GLY A 339 3.84 0.42 9.66
CA GLY A 339 2.47 0.51 10.16
C GLY A 339 1.81 -0.86 10.30
N ASN A 340 1.89 -1.71 9.28
CA ASN A 340 1.38 -3.09 9.36
C ASN A 340 2.03 -3.89 10.50
N PHE A 341 3.34 -3.77 10.64
CA PHE A 341 4.10 -4.47 11.70
C PHE A 341 3.66 -4.02 13.10
N ILE A 342 3.65 -2.71 13.34
CA ILE A 342 3.27 -2.16 14.65
C ILE A 342 1.78 -2.38 14.91
N GLY A 343 0.92 -2.26 13.90
CA GLY A 343 -0.51 -2.53 14.01
C GLY A 343 -0.82 -4.00 14.34
N GLY A 344 -0.06 -4.93 13.77
CA GLY A 344 -0.17 -6.36 14.10
C GLY A 344 0.26 -6.64 15.53
N ILE A 345 1.52 -6.36 15.87
CA ILE A 345 2.07 -6.66 17.21
C ILE A 345 1.37 -5.84 18.30
N GLY A 346 1.23 -4.53 18.10
CA GLY A 346 0.59 -3.64 19.07
C GLY A 346 -0.89 -3.98 19.24
N GLY A 347 -1.59 -4.24 18.13
CA GLY A 347 -2.99 -4.67 18.15
C GLY A 347 -3.18 -6.00 18.90
N GLY A 348 -2.33 -7.00 18.62
CA GLY A 348 -2.34 -8.28 19.32
C GLY A 348 -1.99 -8.15 20.81
N ALA A 349 -1.01 -7.31 21.18
CA ALA A 349 -0.65 -7.04 22.55
C ALA A 349 -1.80 -6.37 23.31
N VAL A 350 -2.37 -5.32 22.76
CA VAL A 350 -3.49 -4.61 23.41
C VAL A 350 -4.70 -5.53 23.56
N LEU A 351 -5.01 -6.34 22.53
CA LEU A 351 -6.09 -7.31 22.61
C LEU A 351 -5.85 -8.34 23.74
N ASN A 352 -4.62 -8.88 23.82
CA ASN A 352 -4.28 -9.91 24.79
C ASN A 352 -4.33 -9.43 26.25
N PHE A 353 -3.93 -8.17 26.51
CA PHE A 353 -3.86 -7.65 27.87
C PHE A 353 -5.07 -6.83 28.30
N TYR A 354 -5.75 -6.17 27.36
CA TYR A 354 -6.78 -5.17 27.67
C TYR A 354 -8.12 -5.41 26.95
N GLY A 355 -8.16 -6.38 26.00
CA GLY A 355 -9.38 -6.73 25.29
C GLY A 355 -9.69 -5.85 24.07
N LEU A 356 -10.81 -6.17 23.42
CA LEU A 356 -11.22 -5.61 22.14
C LEU A 356 -11.60 -4.11 22.25
N ASP A 357 -12.29 -3.75 23.35
CA ASP A 357 -12.75 -2.37 23.55
C ASP A 357 -11.59 -1.40 23.73
N ALA A 358 -10.60 -1.81 24.52
CA ALA A 358 -9.39 -1.01 24.74
C ALA A 358 -8.62 -0.84 23.42
N LEU A 359 -8.52 -1.90 22.61
CA LEU A 359 -7.89 -1.81 21.29
C LEU A 359 -8.63 -0.80 20.40
N ALA A 360 -9.94 -0.90 20.29
CA ALA A 360 -10.75 0.00 19.47
C ALA A 360 -10.67 1.46 19.98
N ALA A 361 -10.71 1.67 21.30
CA ALA A 361 -10.60 3.00 21.91
C ALA A 361 -9.21 3.64 21.68
N ILE A 362 -8.13 2.88 21.88
CA ILE A 362 -6.76 3.37 21.62
C ILE A 362 -6.59 3.76 20.17
N VAL A 363 -7.06 2.89 19.24
CA VAL A 363 -6.98 3.17 17.81
C VAL A 363 -7.82 4.40 17.45
N THR A 364 -8.99 4.59 18.04
CA THR A 364 -9.81 5.80 17.86
C THR A 364 -9.02 7.05 18.27
N ALA A 365 -8.37 7.03 19.45
CA ALA A 365 -7.55 8.15 19.92
C ALA A 365 -6.39 8.45 18.94
N LEU A 366 -5.72 7.42 18.42
CA LEU A 366 -4.67 7.58 17.42
C LEU A 366 -5.21 8.18 16.10
N CYS A 367 -6.42 7.78 15.66
CA CYS A 367 -7.06 8.39 14.50
C CYS A 367 -7.37 9.88 14.71
N ILE A 368 -7.81 10.27 15.90
CA ILE A 368 -8.05 11.67 16.24
C ILE A 368 -6.74 12.47 16.21
N ALA A 369 -5.67 11.94 16.79
CA ALA A 369 -4.34 12.56 16.75
C ALA A 369 -3.85 12.72 15.29
N TRP A 370 -4.04 11.68 14.45
CA TRP A 370 -3.73 11.76 13.04
C TRP A 370 -4.56 12.82 12.32
N LEU A 371 -5.88 12.88 12.56
CA LEU A 371 -6.77 13.90 11.99
C LEU A 371 -6.29 15.33 12.32
N ILE A 372 -5.88 15.55 13.58
CA ILE A 372 -5.33 16.83 14.03
C ILE A 372 -4.02 17.15 13.28
N SER A 373 -3.15 16.17 13.09
CA SER A 373 -1.87 16.36 12.39
C SER A 373 -2.03 16.82 10.94
N LEU A 374 -3.14 16.50 10.28
CA LEU A 374 -3.42 16.91 8.90
C LEU A 374 -3.67 18.44 8.74
N LYS A 375 -3.84 19.16 9.86
CA LYS A 375 -3.89 20.65 9.83
C LYS A 375 -2.59 21.23 9.27
N TRP A 376 -1.46 20.61 9.57
CA TRP A 376 -0.13 21.05 9.11
C TRP A 376 0.25 20.57 7.70
N LEU A 377 -0.58 19.75 7.06
CA LEU A 377 -0.38 19.31 5.68
C LEU A 377 -0.79 20.43 4.72
N ASP A 378 0.08 20.75 3.76
CA ASP A 378 -0.28 21.67 2.70
C ASP A 378 -1.25 21.03 1.68
N ASN A 379 -1.97 21.86 0.92
CA ASN A 379 -2.76 21.35 -0.19
C ASN A 379 -1.80 21.04 -1.37
N PRO A 380 -1.73 19.80 -1.88
CA PRO A 380 -0.82 19.46 -2.98
C PRO A 380 -1.11 20.25 -4.28
N ASN A 381 -2.30 20.78 -4.42
CA ASN A 381 -2.72 21.56 -5.61
C ASN A 381 -2.13 22.97 -5.66
N ILE A 382 -1.42 23.40 -4.61
CA ILE A 382 -0.61 24.64 -4.68
C ILE A 382 0.62 24.46 -5.58
N PHE A 383 1.08 23.21 -5.78
CA PHE A 383 2.18 22.92 -6.70
C PHE A 383 1.61 22.77 -8.11
N LYS A 384 2.07 23.65 -9.00
CA LYS A 384 1.69 23.68 -10.41
C LYS A 384 2.92 23.48 -11.28
N ASN A 385 2.70 23.03 -12.52
CA ASN A 385 3.76 22.91 -13.52
C ASN A 385 3.49 23.91 -14.66
N VAL A 386 4.55 24.59 -15.11
CA VAL A 386 4.58 25.29 -16.39
C VAL A 386 5.36 24.44 -17.36
N TYR A 387 4.81 24.25 -18.54
CA TYR A 387 5.44 23.52 -19.64
C TYR A 387 5.89 24.54 -20.68
N LEU A 388 7.18 24.58 -20.97
CA LEU A 388 7.80 25.48 -21.92
C LEU A 388 8.49 24.66 -23.03
N PRO A 389 8.66 25.20 -24.23
CA PRO A 389 9.41 24.54 -25.28
C PRO A 389 10.86 24.22 -24.86
N THR A 390 11.44 23.16 -25.41
CA THR A 390 12.81 22.70 -25.04
C THR A 390 13.93 23.60 -25.55
N ASP A 391 13.65 24.50 -26.50
CA ASP A 391 14.54 25.48 -27.09
C ASP A 391 14.79 26.69 -26.17
N VAL A 392 14.01 26.85 -25.11
CA VAL A 392 14.27 27.86 -24.09
C VAL A 392 15.64 27.61 -23.44
N ASN A 393 16.57 28.53 -23.68
CA ASN A 393 17.92 28.47 -23.14
C ASN A 393 17.95 29.03 -21.72
N ALA A 394 17.59 28.18 -20.75
CA ALA A 394 17.54 28.56 -19.34
C ALA A 394 18.58 27.77 -18.53
N ASP A 395 19.34 28.45 -17.70
CA ASP A 395 20.12 27.78 -16.65
C ASP A 395 19.17 27.25 -15.58
N MET A 396 18.97 25.93 -15.57
CA MET A 396 18.07 25.26 -14.64
C MET A 396 18.43 25.55 -13.19
N SER A 397 19.71 25.77 -12.88
CA SER A 397 20.18 26.06 -11.52
C SER A 397 19.76 27.47 -11.06
N GLU A 398 19.70 28.43 -11.97
CA GLU A 398 19.21 29.79 -11.68
C GLU A 398 17.69 29.84 -11.57
N VAL A 399 16.98 29.07 -12.41
CA VAL A 399 15.52 28.91 -12.33
C VAL A 399 15.11 28.32 -10.98
N GLU A 400 15.83 27.30 -10.49
CA GLU A 400 15.54 26.68 -9.20
C GLU A 400 15.80 27.61 -8.00
N LYS A 401 16.63 28.63 -8.14
CA LYS A 401 16.87 29.64 -7.09
C LYS A 401 15.75 30.69 -6.98
N GLN A 402 14.89 30.78 -7.98
CA GLN A 402 13.78 31.74 -7.97
C GLN A 402 12.79 31.42 -6.86
N LYS A 403 12.29 32.47 -6.20
CA LYS A 403 11.34 32.35 -5.11
C LYS A 403 10.06 31.61 -5.58
N GLY A 404 9.74 30.54 -4.89
CA GLY A 404 8.55 29.73 -5.19
C GLY A 404 8.78 28.61 -6.20
N VAL A 405 9.91 28.54 -6.90
CA VAL A 405 10.26 27.40 -7.74
C VAL A 405 10.69 26.23 -6.85
N VAL A 406 10.15 25.05 -7.14
CA VAL A 406 10.43 23.81 -6.41
C VAL A 406 11.46 22.96 -7.14
N GLU A 407 11.33 22.89 -8.47
CA GLU A 407 12.15 22.04 -9.34
C GLU A 407 12.05 22.52 -10.79
N CYS A 408 13.15 22.41 -11.53
CA CYS A 408 13.21 22.64 -12.96
C CYS A 408 13.89 21.43 -13.63
N TYR A 409 13.26 20.87 -14.67
CA TYR A 409 13.82 19.72 -15.40
C TYR A 409 13.37 19.71 -16.86
N LYS A 410 14.17 19.11 -17.74
CA LYS A 410 13.80 18.85 -19.14
C LYS A 410 13.29 17.42 -19.31
N ASN A 411 12.18 17.28 -20.02
CA ASN A 411 11.75 15.99 -20.54
C ASN A 411 11.89 15.97 -22.07
N ALA A 412 11.47 14.90 -22.74
CA ALA A 412 11.63 14.74 -24.19
C ALA A 412 10.92 15.83 -25.04
N GLN A 413 9.94 16.53 -24.48
CA GLN A 413 9.08 17.48 -25.21
C GLN A 413 9.09 18.90 -24.65
N ASN A 414 9.39 19.09 -23.35
CA ASN A 414 9.23 20.36 -22.66
C ASN A 414 10.32 20.59 -21.60
N LEU A 415 10.63 21.86 -21.36
CA LEU A 415 11.20 22.34 -20.11
C LEU A 415 10.05 22.50 -19.10
N VAL A 416 10.11 21.81 -17.98
CA VAL A 416 9.07 21.80 -16.95
C VAL A 416 9.56 22.51 -15.71
N VAL A 417 8.84 23.54 -15.27
CA VAL A 417 9.10 24.26 -14.02
C VAL A 417 7.96 23.99 -13.05
N LYS A 418 8.25 23.28 -11.96
CA LYS A 418 7.32 23.05 -10.86
C LYS A 418 7.44 24.16 -9.84
N PHE A 419 6.34 24.79 -9.49
CA PHE A 419 6.33 25.95 -8.60
C PHE A 419 5.18 25.93 -7.60
N ASN A 420 5.35 26.67 -6.50
CA ASN A 420 4.33 26.89 -5.49
C ASN A 420 3.51 28.15 -5.86
N SER A 421 2.25 27.95 -6.23
CA SER A 421 1.34 29.02 -6.69
C SER A 421 0.94 30.03 -5.61
N LYS A 422 1.33 29.83 -4.35
CA LYS A 422 1.20 30.82 -3.28
C LYS A 422 2.37 31.81 -3.25
N LEU A 423 3.50 31.49 -3.86
CA LEU A 423 4.74 32.26 -3.79
C LEU A 423 5.12 32.90 -5.11
N THR A 424 4.69 32.34 -6.23
CA THR A 424 4.92 32.84 -7.59
C THR A 424 3.81 32.38 -8.54
N ASN A 425 3.76 32.93 -9.73
CA ASN A 425 2.77 32.58 -10.75
C ASN A 425 3.44 32.26 -12.09
N GLU A 426 2.66 31.68 -13.01
CA GLU A 426 3.15 31.28 -14.33
C GLU A 426 3.70 32.46 -15.13
N ALA A 427 3.09 33.64 -15.05
CA ALA A 427 3.52 34.84 -15.77
C ALA A 427 4.87 35.36 -15.28
N GLU A 428 5.15 35.28 -13.97
CA GLU A 428 6.45 35.65 -13.41
C GLU A 428 7.54 34.70 -13.88
N ILE A 429 7.26 33.36 -13.88
CA ILE A 429 8.21 32.36 -14.36
C ILE A 429 8.51 32.56 -15.84
N LYS A 430 7.49 32.78 -16.69
CA LYS A 430 7.66 33.04 -18.12
C LYS A 430 8.47 34.33 -18.36
N ARG A 431 8.16 35.41 -17.65
CA ARG A 431 8.89 36.68 -17.74
C ARG A 431 10.38 36.48 -17.35
N PHE A 432 10.66 35.75 -16.30
CA PHE A 432 12.03 35.44 -15.89
C PHE A 432 12.81 34.68 -16.96
N LEU A 433 12.14 33.79 -17.68
CA LEU A 433 12.71 32.97 -18.76
C LEU A 433 12.74 33.65 -20.13
N GLY A 434 12.19 34.88 -20.24
CA GLY A 434 12.13 35.62 -21.48
C GLY A 434 11.14 35.06 -22.51
N VAL A 435 10.07 34.40 -22.04
CA VAL A 435 9.05 33.71 -22.87
C VAL A 435 7.64 34.28 -22.58
#